data_1054463703f07daa2e65c0864bf67657
#
_entry.id   1054463703f07daa2e65c0864bf67657
#
_cell.length_a   1.000
_cell.length_b   1.000
_cell.length_c   1.000
_cell.angle_alpha   90.00
_cell.angle_beta   90.00
_cell.angle_gamma   90.00
#
_symmetry.space_group_name_H-M   'P 1'
#
loop_
_entity.id
_entity.type
_entity.pdbx_description
1 polymer ?
#
loop_
_entity_poly.entity_id
_entity_poly.type
_entity_poly.pdbx_seq_one_letter_code
_entity_poly.pdbx_strand_id
1 'polypeptide(L)'
;MPDPRPVTIANTSPLQYLHQCGLTDLLVKLYDEILVPPAVVQELAAGRALGFDLPDPTTFPWVRIVRPQSMAILPAVSDLGPGEREALALAAETPGAILIIDDGLARRYAGHLGVRFTGTAGVLVKAKQQGFLDAVAPVLDRLAALRFRLDAQTRAAVLRLAGEELP
;
A
#
# COMPACT_ATOMS: atom_id res chain seq x y z
N MET A 1 11.19 -0.62 -26.59
CA MET A 1 10.28 -1.28 -25.65
C MET A 1 10.35 -0.58 -24.31
N PRO A 2 9.25 -0.09 -23.79
CA PRO A 2 9.27 0.41 -22.41
C PRO A 2 9.63 -0.73 -21.47
N ASP A 3 10.40 -0.44 -20.44
CA ASP A 3 10.69 -1.42 -19.40
C ASP A 3 9.38 -1.90 -18.77
N PRO A 4 9.26 -3.22 -18.50
CA PRO A 4 8.07 -3.72 -17.85
C PRO A 4 7.91 -3.04 -16.49
N ARG A 5 6.68 -2.68 -16.14
CA ARG A 5 6.42 -2.11 -14.82
C ARG A 5 6.80 -3.15 -13.75
N PRO A 6 7.39 -2.71 -12.63
CA PRO A 6 7.73 -3.63 -11.56
C PRO A 6 6.48 -4.29 -10.99
N VAL A 7 6.63 -5.52 -10.50
CA VAL A 7 5.57 -6.18 -9.74
C VAL A 7 5.26 -5.36 -8.50
N THR A 8 3.98 -5.11 -8.27
CA THR A 8 3.52 -4.30 -7.13
C THR A 8 2.66 -5.15 -6.20
N ILE A 9 2.98 -5.11 -4.93
CA ILE A 9 2.31 -5.88 -3.88
C ILE A 9 1.71 -4.91 -2.88
N ALA A 10 0.45 -5.11 -2.49
CA ALA A 10 -0.21 -4.24 -1.53
C ALA A 10 -0.56 -4.97 -0.24
N ASN A 11 -0.26 -4.31 0.89
CA ASN A 11 -0.72 -4.70 2.21
C ASN A 11 -2.15 -4.18 2.46
N THR A 12 -2.71 -4.55 3.61
CA THR A 12 -4.10 -4.27 4.01
C THR A 12 -4.40 -2.76 4.09
N SER A 13 -3.55 -1.98 4.80
CA SER A 13 -3.82 -0.56 5.05
C SER A 13 -3.95 0.29 3.79
N PRO A 14 -3.07 0.19 2.80
CA PRO A 14 -3.24 0.96 1.57
C PRO A 14 -4.54 0.65 0.83
N LEU A 15 -4.93 -0.62 0.78
CA LEU A 15 -6.20 -1.02 0.15
C LEU A 15 -7.39 -0.44 0.90
N GLN A 16 -7.36 -0.50 2.24
CA GLN A 16 -8.38 0.06 3.10
C GLN A 16 -8.56 1.57 2.88
N TYR A 17 -7.48 2.33 3.03
CA TYR A 17 -7.56 3.79 3.00
C TYR A 17 -7.89 4.34 1.62
N LEU A 18 -7.32 3.76 0.57
CA LEU A 18 -7.68 4.17 -0.80
C LEU A 18 -9.14 3.85 -1.10
N HIS A 19 -9.64 2.70 -0.64
CA HIS A 19 -11.06 2.35 -0.77
C HIS A 19 -11.96 3.36 -0.04
N GLN A 20 -11.64 3.68 1.21
CA GLN A 20 -12.43 4.61 2.02
C GLN A 20 -12.40 6.04 1.48
N CYS A 21 -11.39 6.39 0.71
CA CYS A 21 -11.31 7.67 -0.01
C CYS A 21 -11.91 7.60 -1.42
N GLY A 22 -12.41 6.46 -1.87
CA GLY A 22 -12.94 6.29 -3.23
C GLY A 22 -11.87 6.32 -4.31
N LEU A 23 -10.63 5.92 -4.00
CA LEU A 23 -9.47 6.09 -4.87
C LEU A 23 -8.78 4.76 -5.23
N THR A 24 -9.44 3.63 -5.09
CA THR A 24 -8.85 2.33 -5.46
C THR A 24 -8.39 2.26 -6.92
N ASP A 25 -9.06 2.99 -7.82
CA ASP A 25 -8.70 3.02 -9.23
C ASP A 25 -7.31 3.59 -9.50
N LEU A 26 -6.75 4.37 -8.57
CA LEU A 26 -5.37 4.85 -8.69
C LEU A 26 -4.38 3.70 -8.79
N LEU A 27 -4.65 2.59 -8.12
CA LEU A 27 -3.76 1.44 -8.12
C LEU A 27 -3.62 0.82 -9.51
N VAL A 28 -4.73 0.59 -10.21
CA VAL A 28 -4.67 0.03 -11.55
C VAL A 28 -4.09 1.03 -12.55
N LYS A 29 -4.39 2.31 -12.41
CA LYS A 29 -3.84 3.37 -13.28
C LYS A 29 -2.32 3.49 -13.15
N LEU A 30 -1.80 3.36 -11.91
CA LEU A 30 -0.38 3.52 -11.64
C LEU A 30 0.43 2.25 -11.88
N TYR A 31 -0.15 1.08 -11.61
CA TYR A 31 0.62 -0.16 -11.49
C TYR A 31 0.15 -1.28 -12.42
N ASP A 32 -0.97 -1.14 -13.12
CA ASP A 32 -1.65 -2.11 -13.99
C ASP A 32 -2.19 -3.33 -13.23
N GLU A 33 -1.38 -4.01 -12.45
CA GLU A 33 -1.75 -5.19 -11.68
C GLU A 33 -1.19 -5.07 -10.27
N ILE A 34 -1.97 -5.51 -9.30
CA ILE A 34 -1.56 -5.56 -7.89
C ILE A 34 -1.62 -7.00 -7.41
N LEU A 35 -0.54 -7.49 -6.82
CA LEU A 35 -0.52 -8.75 -6.11
C LEU A 35 -0.93 -8.54 -4.66
N VAL A 36 -1.80 -9.41 -4.17
CA VAL A 36 -2.29 -9.36 -2.79
C VAL A 36 -2.16 -10.75 -2.18
N PRO A 37 -1.48 -10.91 -1.04
CA PRO A 37 -1.36 -12.22 -0.41
C PRO A 37 -2.66 -12.64 0.28
N PRO A 38 -2.87 -13.95 0.49
CA PRO A 38 -4.10 -14.46 1.11
C PRO A 38 -4.40 -13.89 2.49
N ALA A 39 -3.38 -13.66 3.32
CA ALA A 39 -3.61 -13.10 4.66
C ALA A 39 -4.22 -11.69 4.59
N VAL A 40 -3.87 -10.87 3.60
CA VAL A 40 -4.47 -9.55 3.39
C VAL A 40 -5.94 -9.70 3.01
N VAL A 41 -6.27 -10.65 2.13
CA VAL A 41 -7.67 -10.96 1.77
C VAL A 41 -8.47 -11.35 3.01
N GLN A 42 -7.89 -12.19 3.86
CA GLN A 42 -8.53 -12.65 5.10
C GLN A 42 -8.75 -11.51 6.10
N GLU A 43 -7.77 -10.64 6.28
CA GLU A 43 -7.88 -9.47 7.17
C GLU A 43 -9.02 -8.53 6.71
N LEU A 44 -9.08 -8.25 5.42
CA LEU A 44 -10.14 -7.40 4.86
C LEU A 44 -11.52 -8.07 5.01
N ALA A 45 -11.61 -9.37 4.79
CA ALA A 45 -12.85 -10.12 4.97
C ALA A 45 -13.31 -10.10 6.43
N ALA A 46 -12.39 -10.28 7.38
CA ALA A 46 -12.70 -10.21 8.81
C ALA A 46 -13.22 -8.83 9.21
N GLY A 47 -12.60 -7.76 8.69
CA GLY A 47 -13.06 -6.40 8.94
C GLY A 47 -14.44 -6.12 8.37
N ARG A 48 -14.74 -6.59 7.16
CA ARG A 48 -16.10 -6.46 6.59
C ARG A 48 -17.13 -7.20 7.44
N ALA A 49 -16.80 -8.38 7.94
CA ALA A 49 -17.68 -9.14 8.81
C ALA A 49 -18.00 -8.40 10.11
N LEU A 50 -17.12 -7.52 10.57
CA LEU A 50 -17.33 -6.65 11.74
C LEU A 50 -18.06 -5.35 11.39
N GLY A 51 -18.44 -5.14 10.12
CA GLY A 51 -19.18 -3.96 9.68
C GLY A 51 -18.32 -2.80 9.20
N PHE A 52 -17.02 -2.96 9.09
CA PHE A 52 -16.14 -1.92 8.54
C PHE A 52 -16.27 -1.81 7.02
N ASP A 53 -16.17 -0.59 6.50
CA ASP A 53 -16.17 -0.32 5.06
C ASP A 53 -14.78 -0.63 4.48
N LEU A 54 -14.61 -1.86 4.01
CA LEU A 54 -13.36 -2.37 3.47
C LEU A 54 -13.58 -3.02 2.12
N PRO A 55 -12.59 -2.95 1.21
CA PRO A 55 -12.72 -3.56 -0.10
C PRO A 55 -12.64 -5.08 -0.03
N ASP A 56 -13.20 -5.73 -1.04
CA ASP A 56 -12.94 -7.13 -1.33
C ASP A 56 -12.01 -7.22 -2.55
N PRO A 57 -10.71 -7.46 -2.34
CA PRO A 57 -9.77 -7.46 -3.45
C PRO A 57 -10.02 -8.57 -4.47
N THR A 58 -10.76 -9.61 -4.11
CA THR A 58 -11.11 -10.69 -5.05
C THR A 58 -12.10 -10.23 -6.12
N THR A 59 -12.76 -9.08 -5.94
CA THR A 59 -13.70 -8.53 -6.91
C THR A 59 -13.03 -7.61 -7.94
N PHE A 60 -11.77 -7.24 -7.75
CA PHE A 60 -11.06 -6.37 -8.68
C PHE A 60 -10.36 -7.20 -9.76
N PRO A 61 -10.67 -6.98 -11.06
CA PRO A 61 -10.04 -7.78 -12.13
C PRO A 61 -8.53 -7.54 -12.27
N TRP A 62 -8.02 -6.44 -11.73
CA TRP A 62 -6.60 -6.08 -11.74
C TRP A 62 -5.84 -6.57 -10.50
N VAL A 63 -6.50 -7.28 -9.60
CA VAL A 63 -5.86 -7.90 -8.43
C VAL A 63 -5.63 -9.38 -8.69
N ARG A 64 -4.44 -9.85 -8.40
CA ARG A 64 -4.09 -11.27 -8.41
C ARG A 64 -3.70 -11.70 -7.00
N ILE A 65 -4.32 -12.76 -6.51
CA ILE A 65 -4.01 -13.31 -5.19
C ILE A 65 -2.84 -14.28 -5.33
N VAL A 66 -1.75 -14.00 -4.62
CA VAL A 66 -0.52 -14.79 -4.70
C VAL A 66 0.01 -15.08 -3.31
N ARG A 67 0.23 -16.35 -3.03
CA ARG A 67 0.83 -16.81 -1.77
C ARG A 67 2.35 -16.77 -1.86
N PRO A 68 3.07 -16.26 -0.84
CA PRO A 68 4.52 -16.43 -0.82
C PRO A 68 4.89 -17.91 -0.75
N GLN A 69 5.99 -18.29 -1.43
CA GLN A 69 6.48 -19.66 -1.45
C GLN A 69 7.10 -20.06 -0.11
N SER A 70 7.70 -19.11 0.59
CA SER A 70 8.35 -19.36 1.88
C SER A 70 8.20 -18.16 2.80
N MET A 71 8.01 -18.43 4.08
CA MET A 71 8.03 -17.43 5.16
C MET A 71 9.37 -17.44 5.92
N ALA A 72 10.33 -18.24 5.49
CA ALA A 72 11.59 -18.46 6.22
C ALA A 72 12.48 -17.21 6.31
N ILE A 73 12.28 -16.23 5.43
CA ILE A 73 13.06 -14.99 5.45
C ILE A 73 12.71 -14.09 6.63
N LEU A 74 11.57 -14.32 7.26
CA LEU A 74 11.12 -13.53 8.42
C LEU A 74 11.37 -14.28 9.71
N PRO A 75 11.65 -13.58 10.84
CA PRO A 75 11.73 -14.25 12.15
C PRO A 75 10.43 -14.94 12.49
N ALA A 76 10.52 -16.09 13.16
CA ALA A 76 9.35 -16.86 13.56
C ALA A 76 8.45 -16.10 14.53
N VAL A 77 9.03 -15.21 15.34
CA VAL A 77 8.31 -14.34 16.27
C VAL A 77 8.60 -12.89 15.90
N SER A 78 7.55 -12.12 15.66
CA SER A 78 7.64 -10.70 15.38
C SER A 78 6.31 -10.03 15.73
N ASP A 79 6.34 -8.69 15.87
CA ASP A 79 5.14 -7.87 16.09
C ASP A 79 4.40 -7.54 14.79
N LEU A 80 4.80 -8.16 13.68
CA LEU A 80 4.12 -7.99 12.40
C LEU A 80 2.85 -8.81 12.35
N GLY A 81 1.77 -8.24 11.81
CA GLY A 81 0.54 -8.97 11.55
C GLY A 81 0.69 -9.94 10.37
N PRO A 82 -0.26 -10.89 10.23
CA PRO A 82 -0.19 -11.91 9.17
C PRO A 82 -0.11 -11.31 7.75
N GLY A 83 -0.89 -10.27 7.47
CA GLY A 83 -0.86 -9.59 6.16
C GLY A 83 0.49 -8.97 5.84
N GLU A 84 1.07 -8.26 6.80
CA GLU A 84 2.40 -7.67 6.67
C GLU A 84 3.47 -8.72 6.44
N ARG A 85 3.41 -9.83 7.17
CA ARG A 85 4.37 -10.93 7.04
C ARG A 85 4.31 -11.55 5.65
N GLU A 86 3.14 -11.88 5.15
CA GLU A 86 3.00 -12.46 3.81
C GLU A 86 3.38 -11.45 2.71
N ALA A 87 3.01 -10.19 2.86
CA ALA A 87 3.37 -9.15 1.89
C ALA A 87 4.89 -8.96 1.81
N LEU A 88 5.57 -8.90 2.95
CA LEU A 88 7.04 -8.82 3.01
C LEU A 88 7.71 -10.04 2.41
N ALA A 89 7.25 -11.24 2.76
CA ALA A 89 7.81 -12.48 2.22
C ALA A 89 7.64 -12.55 0.71
N LEU A 90 6.47 -12.20 0.20
CA LEU A 90 6.21 -12.18 -1.24
C LEU A 90 7.09 -11.17 -1.97
N ALA A 91 7.25 -9.97 -1.41
CA ALA A 91 8.12 -8.93 -1.98
C ALA A 91 9.59 -9.35 -1.98
N ALA A 92 10.05 -9.98 -0.90
CA ALA A 92 11.43 -10.43 -0.78
C ALA A 92 11.78 -11.53 -1.80
N GLU A 93 10.84 -12.40 -2.15
CA GLU A 93 11.06 -13.45 -3.15
C GLU A 93 10.80 -13.00 -4.59
N THR A 94 10.38 -11.74 -4.79
CA THR A 94 10.06 -11.19 -6.11
C THR A 94 11.06 -10.07 -6.44
N PRO A 95 12.14 -10.36 -7.18
CA PRO A 95 13.16 -9.36 -7.49
C PRO A 95 12.57 -8.14 -8.19
N GLY A 96 12.95 -6.94 -7.71
CA GLY A 96 12.48 -5.67 -8.27
C GLY A 96 11.05 -5.28 -7.91
N ALA A 97 10.37 -6.04 -7.06
CA ALA A 97 9.01 -5.71 -6.61
C ALA A 97 8.97 -4.41 -5.80
N ILE A 98 7.82 -3.74 -5.87
CA ILE A 98 7.49 -2.60 -5.00
C ILE A 98 6.39 -3.06 -4.04
N LEU A 99 6.62 -2.83 -2.76
CA LEU A 99 5.67 -3.11 -1.70
C LEU A 99 4.97 -1.82 -1.26
N ILE A 100 3.64 -1.81 -1.28
CA ILE A 100 2.85 -0.70 -0.75
C ILE A 100 2.48 -1.05 0.69
N ILE A 101 3.08 -0.36 1.64
CA ILE A 101 2.96 -0.67 3.06
C ILE A 101 3.14 0.59 3.91
N ASP A 102 2.28 0.77 4.91
CA ASP A 102 2.28 1.98 5.75
C ASP A 102 2.97 1.78 7.10
N ASP A 103 2.92 0.58 7.67
CA ASP A 103 3.42 0.31 9.01
C ASP A 103 4.94 0.52 9.12
N GLY A 104 5.35 1.27 10.15
CA GLY A 104 6.76 1.63 10.35
C GLY A 104 7.68 0.45 10.64
N LEU A 105 7.20 -0.53 11.41
CA LEU A 105 7.98 -1.74 11.69
C LEU A 105 8.17 -2.57 10.42
N ALA A 106 7.09 -2.76 9.65
CA ALA A 106 7.13 -3.48 8.39
C ALA A 106 8.07 -2.80 7.38
N ARG A 107 8.07 -1.47 7.32
CA ARG A 107 9.00 -0.70 6.47
C ARG A 107 10.45 -0.90 6.85
N ARG A 108 10.75 -1.02 8.15
CA ARG A 108 12.12 -1.33 8.61
C ARG A 108 12.54 -2.72 8.15
N TYR A 109 11.66 -3.72 8.25
CA TYR A 109 11.93 -5.04 7.69
C TYR A 109 12.15 -5.00 6.19
N ALA A 110 11.32 -4.27 5.45
CA ALA A 110 11.49 -4.09 4.01
C ALA A 110 12.88 -3.53 3.66
N GLY A 111 13.33 -2.51 4.39
CA GLY A 111 14.65 -1.94 4.23
C GLY A 111 15.77 -2.95 4.47
N HIS A 112 15.69 -3.74 5.53
CA HIS A 112 16.67 -4.80 5.83
C HIS A 112 16.69 -5.91 4.77
N LEU A 113 15.54 -6.21 4.18
CA LEU A 113 15.41 -7.23 3.14
C LEU A 113 15.75 -6.72 1.73
N GLY A 114 16.10 -5.44 1.59
CA GLY A 114 16.38 -4.83 0.30
C GLY A 114 15.14 -4.67 -0.58
N VAL A 115 13.95 -4.66 0.01
CA VAL A 115 12.66 -4.50 -0.67
C VAL A 115 12.35 -3.01 -0.84
N ARG A 116 12.05 -2.59 -2.07
CA ARG A 116 11.56 -1.23 -2.35
C ARG A 116 10.14 -1.10 -1.84
N PHE A 117 9.84 0.01 -1.18
CA PHE A 117 8.49 0.23 -0.65
C PHE A 117 8.03 1.67 -0.82
N THR A 118 6.73 1.83 -0.81
CA THR A 118 6.03 3.11 -0.71
C THR A 118 4.84 2.95 0.24
N GLY A 119 4.19 4.04 0.61
CA GLY A 119 2.98 3.99 1.42
C GLY A 119 1.80 4.62 0.71
N THR A 120 0.68 4.71 1.39
CA THR A 120 -0.53 5.35 0.87
C THR A 120 -0.24 6.78 0.41
N ALA A 121 0.46 7.58 1.21
CA ALA A 121 0.83 8.94 0.83
C ALA A 121 1.70 8.99 -0.42
N GLY A 122 2.66 8.08 -0.56
CA GLY A 122 3.52 7.99 -1.75
C GLY A 122 2.73 7.65 -3.01
N VAL A 123 1.73 6.79 -2.90
CA VAL A 123 0.81 6.48 -4.01
C VAL A 123 0.06 7.73 -4.46
N LEU A 124 -0.42 8.54 -3.51
CA LEU A 124 -1.12 9.80 -3.83
C LEU A 124 -0.21 10.80 -4.54
N VAL A 125 1.03 10.94 -4.08
CA VAL A 125 2.03 11.82 -4.73
C VAL A 125 2.27 11.37 -6.18
N LYS A 126 2.50 10.09 -6.38
CA LYS A 126 2.72 9.52 -7.71
C LYS A 126 1.51 9.74 -8.61
N ALA A 127 0.31 9.55 -8.08
CA ALA A 127 -0.93 9.77 -8.82
C ALA A 127 -1.05 11.22 -9.28
N LYS A 128 -0.74 12.18 -8.42
CA LYS A 128 -0.73 13.59 -8.81
C LYS A 128 0.32 13.88 -9.87
N GLN A 129 1.53 13.40 -9.70
CA GLN A 129 2.63 13.60 -10.66
C GLN A 129 2.30 13.06 -12.04
N GLN A 130 1.50 12.00 -12.13
CA GLN A 130 1.08 11.40 -13.40
C GLN A 130 -0.27 11.91 -13.90
N GLY A 131 -0.88 12.89 -13.25
CA GLY A 131 -2.10 13.53 -13.68
C GLY A 131 -3.39 12.77 -13.37
N PHE A 132 -3.34 11.76 -12.49
CA PHE A 132 -4.50 10.98 -12.08
C PHE A 132 -5.21 11.54 -10.83
N LEU A 133 -4.61 12.53 -10.19
CA LEU A 133 -5.15 13.16 -8.99
C LEU A 133 -4.85 14.67 -9.06
N ASP A 134 -5.87 15.50 -8.84
CA ASP A 134 -5.73 16.95 -8.96
C ASP A 134 -4.96 17.56 -7.79
N ALA A 135 -5.22 17.08 -6.57
CA ALA A 135 -4.59 17.57 -5.37
C ALA A 135 -4.48 16.49 -4.30
N VAL A 136 -3.35 16.44 -3.60
CA VAL A 136 -3.08 15.50 -2.52
C VAL A 136 -3.63 16.01 -1.19
N ALA A 137 -3.55 17.32 -0.93
CA ALA A 137 -3.94 17.91 0.35
C ALA A 137 -5.37 17.53 0.81
N PRO A 138 -6.42 17.61 -0.04
CA PRO A 138 -7.75 17.22 0.41
C PRO A 138 -7.86 15.72 0.78
N VAL A 139 -7.09 14.88 0.10
CA VAL A 139 -7.06 13.43 0.41
C VAL A 139 -6.38 13.20 1.75
N LEU A 140 -5.29 13.92 2.05
CA LEU A 140 -4.63 13.83 3.35
C LEU A 140 -5.57 14.24 4.48
N ASP A 141 -6.41 15.25 4.25
CA ASP A 141 -7.42 15.68 5.25
C ASP A 141 -8.44 14.56 5.49
N ARG A 142 -8.90 13.90 4.45
CA ARG A 142 -9.81 12.74 4.57
C ARG A 142 -9.14 11.58 5.30
N LEU A 143 -7.88 11.30 5.00
CA LEU A 143 -7.12 10.26 5.69
C LEU A 143 -6.97 10.57 7.18
N ALA A 144 -6.71 11.83 7.54
CA ALA A 144 -6.64 12.26 8.93
C ALA A 144 -7.97 12.01 9.67
N ALA A 145 -9.10 12.30 9.02
CA ALA A 145 -10.42 12.03 9.56
C ALA A 145 -10.67 10.52 9.75
N LEU A 146 -10.04 9.68 8.94
CA LEU A 146 -10.08 8.22 9.04
C LEU A 146 -9.05 7.66 10.02
N ARG A 147 -8.34 8.54 10.75
CA ARG A 147 -7.29 8.20 11.72
C ARG A 147 -6.03 7.59 11.10
N PHE A 148 -5.76 7.87 9.85
CA PHE A 148 -4.47 7.57 9.23
C PHE A 148 -3.40 8.44 9.90
N ARG A 149 -2.35 7.80 10.41
CA ARG A 149 -1.29 8.52 11.14
C ARG A 149 -0.28 9.13 10.17
N LEU A 150 -0.24 10.45 10.18
CA LEU A 150 0.72 11.23 9.41
C LEU A 150 1.09 12.46 10.25
N ASP A 151 2.32 12.51 10.73
CA ASP A 151 2.78 13.66 11.50
C ASP A 151 2.91 14.91 10.61
N ALA A 152 2.95 16.08 11.23
CA ALA A 152 2.98 17.36 10.53
C ALA A 152 4.20 17.50 9.61
N GLN A 153 5.36 16.99 10.04
CA GLN A 153 6.59 17.06 9.26
C GLN A 153 6.51 16.17 8.02
N THR A 154 6.00 14.96 8.16
CA THR A 154 5.79 14.04 7.03
C THR A 154 4.73 14.59 6.07
N ARG A 155 3.63 15.13 6.60
CA ARG A 155 2.60 15.78 5.79
C ARG A 155 3.20 16.91 4.94
N ALA A 156 4.01 17.78 5.54
CA ALA A 156 4.66 18.86 4.83
C ALA A 156 5.58 18.35 3.72
N ALA A 157 6.35 17.29 4.00
CA ALA A 157 7.21 16.67 3.01
C ALA A 157 6.41 16.07 1.83
N VAL A 158 5.29 15.40 2.12
CA VAL A 158 4.39 14.84 1.10
C VAL A 158 3.82 15.94 0.21
N LEU A 159 3.33 17.03 0.79
CA LEU A 159 2.78 18.16 0.03
C LEU A 159 3.86 18.82 -0.83
N ARG A 160 5.07 18.93 -0.33
CA ARG A 160 6.21 19.46 -1.09
C ARG A 160 6.51 18.59 -2.30
N LEU A 161 6.57 17.28 -2.13
CA LEU A 161 6.77 16.33 -3.25
C LEU A 161 5.63 16.39 -4.27
N ALA A 162 4.42 16.70 -3.81
CA ALA A 162 3.25 16.86 -4.68
C ALA A 162 3.18 18.23 -5.35
N GLY A 163 4.10 19.16 -5.04
CA GLY A 163 4.07 20.53 -5.56
C GLY A 163 2.99 21.38 -4.91
N GLU A 164 2.57 21.06 -3.70
CA GLU A 164 1.48 21.73 -2.97
C GLU A 164 2.00 22.39 -1.69
N GLU A 165 3.10 23.11 -1.81
CA GLU A 165 3.61 23.85 -0.65
C GLU A 165 2.63 24.94 -0.24
N LEU A 166 2.33 25.01 1.06
CA LEU A 166 1.61 26.13 1.62
C LEU A 166 2.56 27.34 1.66
N PRO A 167 2.06 28.55 1.34
CA PRO A 167 2.85 29.76 1.43
C PRO A 167 3.28 30.07 2.87
#